data_386220a4a5722b6e6be7b4097ba8badb
#
_entry.id   386220a4a5722b6e6be7b4097ba8badb
#
_cell.length_a   1.000
_cell.length_b   1.000
_cell.length_c   1.000
_cell.angle_alpha   90.00
_cell.angle_beta   90.00
_cell.angle_gamma   90.00
#
_symmetry.space_group_name_H-M   'P 1'
#
loop_
_entity.id
_entity.type
_entity.pdbx_description
1 polymer ?
#
loop_
_entity_poly.entity_id
_entity_poly.type
_entity_poly.pdbx_seq_one_letter_code
_entity_poly.pdbx_strand_id
1 'polypeptide(L)'
;MCTLNEKSKLDVAIDGADDVDTNLALVKGGGGALLREKMVEVMADKFICIVDESKLCKGLGPGFPLPVEITPFCHEHTVRVLENLPSIKGSCKAVLRMGSSSTN
;
A
#
# COMPACT_ATOMS: atom_id res chain seq x y z
N MET A 1 2.70 -14.55 20.72
CA MET A 1 2.04 -13.82 19.59
C MET A 1 0.74 -13.27 20.13
N CYS A 2 0.40 -12.00 19.85
CA CYS A 2 -0.84 -11.35 20.31
C CYS A 2 -1.51 -10.66 19.12
N THR A 3 -2.78 -10.30 19.30
CA THR A 3 -3.57 -9.58 18.31
C THR A 3 -3.65 -8.09 18.64
N LEU A 4 -4.08 -7.27 17.68
CA LEU A 4 -4.33 -5.84 17.91
C LEU A 4 -5.48 -5.57 18.91
N ASN A 5 -6.35 -6.56 19.13
CA ASN A 5 -7.39 -6.47 20.17
C ASN A 5 -6.81 -6.58 21.59
N GLU A 6 -5.66 -7.24 21.73
CA GLU A 6 -5.01 -7.48 23.02
C GLU A 6 -3.96 -6.42 23.37
N LYS A 7 -3.44 -5.73 22.36
CA LYS A 7 -2.43 -4.69 22.51
C LYS A 7 -2.88 -3.43 21.78
N SER A 8 -2.89 -2.31 22.49
CA SER A 8 -3.31 -1.01 22.00
C SER A 8 -2.13 -0.07 21.68
N LYS A 9 -0.91 -0.48 22.00
CA LYS A 9 0.30 0.32 21.80
C LYS A 9 1.50 -0.59 21.56
N LEU A 10 2.39 -0.15 20.68
CA LEU A 10 3.66 -0.78 20.36
C LEU A 10 4.78 0.24 20.47
N ASP A 11 5.95 -0.18 20.89
CA ASP A 11 7.14 0.69 20.94
C ASP A 11 7.71 0.88 19.54
N VAL A 12 7.78 -0.21 18.76
CA VAL A 12 8.38 -0.22 17.43
C VAL A 12 7.61 -1.13 16.50
N ALA A 13 7.38 -0.67 15.27
CA ALA A 13 6.99 -1.51 14.13
C ALA A 13 8.11 -1.51 13.10
N ILE A 14 8.40 -2.68 12.54
CA ILE A 14 9.43 -2.86 11.49
C ILE A 14 8.76 -3.55 10.31
N ASP A 15 8.87 -2.94 9.11
CA ASP A 15 8.28 -3.49 7.90
C ASP A 15 9.04 -3.03 6.66
N GLY A 16 8.70 -3.58 5.49
CA GLY A 16 9.25 -3.19 4.20
C GLY A 16 8.38 -2.21 3.43
N ALA A 17 8.85 -1.83 2.23
CA ALA A 17 8.10 -1.06 1.25
C ALA A 17 8.36 -1.58 -0.16
N ASP A 18 7.44 -1.28 -1.09
CA ASP A 18 7.58 -1.64 -2.51
C ASP A 18 8.44 -0.61 -3.26
N ASP A 19 8.25 0.69 -2.93
CA ASP A 19 9.08 1.81 -3.40
C ASP A 19 9.32 2.81 -2.26
N VAL A 20 10.47 3.49 -2.29
CA VAL A 20 10.85 4.58 -1.39
C VAL A 20 11.44 5.72 -2.21
N ASP A 21 10.85 6.91 -2.14
CA ASP A 21 11.37 8.08 -2.83
C ASP A 21 12.39 8.88 -2.00
N THR A 22 12.97 9.90 -2.61
CA THR A 22 13.97 10.77 -1.97
C THR A 22 13.42 11.59 -0.78
N ASN A 23 12.12 11.72 -0.64
CA ASN A 23 11.45 12.39 0.48
C ASN A 23 11.01 11.40 1.56
N LEU A 24 11.41 10.12 1.45
CA LEU A 24 10.99 9.01 2.32
C LEU A 24 9.49 8.72 2.25
N ALA A 25 8.82 9.11 1.17
CA ALA A 25 7.47 8.64 0.90
C ALA A 25 7.51 7.19 0.37
N LEU A 26 6.55 6.38 0.79
CA LEU A 26 6.55 4.94 0.54
C LEU A 26 5.38 4.53 -0.34
N VAL A 27 5.61 3.56 -1.22
CA VAL A 27 4.56 2.69 -1.75
C VAL A 27 4.62 1.38 -0.98
N LYS A 28 3.47 0.95 -0.48
CA LYS A 28 3.26 -0.33 0.18
C LYS A 28 2.02 -1.02 -0.40
N GLY A 29 1.83 -2.27 -0.09
CA GLY A 29 0.63 -3.01 -0.47
C GLY A 29 0.77 -3.89 -1.70
N GLY A 30 1.95 -3.99 -2.28
CA GLY A 30 2.21 -4.91 -3.40
C GLY A 30 1.85 -6.37 -3.07
N GLY A 31 2.03 -6.79 -1.84
CA GLY A 31 1.62 -8.11 -1.33
C GLY A 31 0.13 -8.25 -1.00
N GLY A 32 -0.65 -7.15 -0.97
CA GLY A 32 -2.08 -7.16 -0.62
C GLY A 32 -2.37 -7.15 0.88
N ALA A 33 -1.38 -6.88 1.74
CA ALA A 33 -1.53 -6.91 3.20
C ALA A 33 -1.56 -5.52 3.86
N LEU A 34 -1.54 -4.44 3.08
CA LEU A 34 -1.33 -3.06 3.57
C LEU A 34 -2.28 -2.65 4.70
N LEU A 35 -3.56 -3.03 4.64
CA LEU A 35 -4.49 -2.66 5.72
C LEU A 35 -3.99 -3.16 7.08
N ARG A 36 -3.58 -4.43 7.15
CA ARG A 36 -3.05 -5.02 8.39
C ARG A 36 -1.72 -4.41 8.81
N GLU A 37 -0.82 -4.21 7.86
CA GLU A 37 0.48 -3.54 8.07
C GLU A 37 0.26 -2.15 8.65
N LYS A 38 -0.59 -1.34 8.01
CA LYS A 38 -0.89 0.03 8.42
C LYS A 38 -1.52 0.10 9.82
N MET A 39 -2.41 -0.84 10.14
CA MET A 39 -3.00 -0.92 11.48
C MET A 39 -1.94 -1.16 12.57
N VAL A 40 -0.93 -1.97 12.30
CA VAL A 40 0.19 -2.21 13.21
C VAL A 40 1.12 -1.00 13.28
N GLU A 41 1.48 -0.44 12.13
CA GLU A 41 2.39 0.70 12.01
C GLU A 41 1.89 1.93 12.78
N VAL A 42 0.60 2.27 12.65
CA VAL A 42 0.02 3.46 13.32
C VAL A 42 -0.12 3.30 14.84
N MET A 43 -0.03 2.09 15.36
CA MET A 43 -0.01 1.82 16.80
C MET A 43 1.38 1.92 17.42
N ALA A 44 2.42 2.00 16.60
CA ALA A 44 3.80 2.06 17.06
C ALA A 44 4.26 3.51 17.28
N ASP A 45 5.01 3.73 18.37
CA ASP A 45 5.65 5.02 18.62
C ASP A 45 6.75 5.31 17.59
N LYS A 46 7.35 4.26 17.03
CA LYS A 46 8.40 4.34 16.01
C LYS A 46 8.17 3.33 14.91
N PHE A 47 8.16 3.80 13.67
CA PHE A 47 8.16 2.93 12.49
C PHE A 47 9.55 2.89 11.86
N ILE A 48 10.05 1.69 11.56
CA ILE A 48 11.33 1.46 10.88
C ILE A 48 11.04 0.73 9.58
N CYS A 49 11.28 1.40 8.46
CA CYS A 49 11.18 0.78 7.14
C CYS A 49 12.52 0.21 6.72
N ILE A 50 12.56 -1.07 6.34
CA ILE A 50 13.75 -1.76 5.86
C ILE A 50 13.51 -2.18 4.42
N VAL A 51 14.36 -1.70 3.52
CA VAL A 51 14.31 -2.02 2.09
C VAL A 51 15.72 -2.26 1.57
N ASP A 52 15.83 -3.01 0.47
CA ASP A 52 17.07 -3.07 -0.30
C ASP A 52 17.14 -1.92 -1.31
N GLU A 53 18.31 -1.73 -1.92
CA GLU A 53 18.59 -0.63 -2.84
C GLU A 53 17.65 -0.61 -4.07
N SER A 54 17.13 -1.78 -4.49
CA SER A 54 16.24 -1.88 -5.64
C SER A 54 14.89 -1.17 -5.43
N LYS A 55 14.54 -0.86 -4.18
CA LYS A 55 13.31 -0.15 -3.81
C LYS A 55 13.45 1.36 -3.79
N LEU A 56 14.67 1.88 -3.93
CA LEU A 56 14.92 3.30 -3.94
C LEU A 56 14.60 3.90 -5.31
N CYS A 57 13.77 4.93 -5.35
CA CYS A 57 13.36 5.58 -6.58
C CYS A 57 13.43 7.12 -6.47
N LYS A 58 13.43 7.81 -7.63
CA LYS A 58 13.44 9.28 -7.67
C LYS A 58 12.04 9.88 -7.43
N GLY A 59 11.00 9.09 -7.60
CA GLY A 59 9.62 9.49 -7.43
C GLY A 59 8.70 8.29 -7.56
N LEU A 60 7.62 8.29 -6.77
CA LEU A 60 6.66 7.19 -6.72
C LEU A 60 5.83 7.10 -8.01
N GLY A 61 5.49 5.89 -8.41
CA GLY A 61 4.56 5.59 -9.50
C GLY A 61 5.19 5.02 -10.77
N PRO A 62 6.26 5.61 -11.35
CA PRO A 62 6.81 5.09 -12.60
C PRO A 62 7.39 3.67 -12.52
N GLY A 63 7.97 3.31 -11.39
CA GLY A 63 8.63 2.00 -11.19
C GLY A 63 7.68 0.91 -10.69
N PHE A 64 6.72 1.29 -9.86
CA PHE A 64 5.79 0.36 -9.24
C PHE A 64 4.37 0.93 -9.25
N PRO A 65 3.38 0.21 -9.81
CA PRO A 65 1.99 0.66 -9.84
C PRO A 65 1.42 0.71 -8.41
N LEU A 66 0.69 1.78 -8.11
CA LEU A 66 0.06 1.95 -6.79
C LEU A 66 -1.05 0.91 -6.57
N PRO A 67 -0.91 0.00 -5.60
CA PRO A 67 -1.98 -0.91 -5.22
C PRO A 67 -3.10 -0.15 -4.51
N VAL A 68 -4.32 -0.31 -4.98
CA VAL A 68 -5.50 0.29 -4.35
C VAL A 68 -6.54 -0.79 -4.12
N GLU A 69 -6.89 -1.04 -2.86
CA GLU A 69 -7.97 -1.94 -2.52
C GLU A 69 -9.32 -1.26 -2.76
N ILE A 70 -10.20 -1.93 -3.47
CA ILE A 70 -11.55 -1.46 -3.75
C ILE A 70 -12.59 -2.52 -3.40
N THR A 71 -13.79 -2.08 -3.06
CA THR A 71 -14.92 -2.97 -2.84
C THR A 71 -15.28 -3.68 -4.14
N PRO A 72 -15.50 -5.02 -4.16
CA PRO A 72 -15.88 -5.75 -5.36
C PRO A 72 -17.22 -5.30 -5.95
N PHE A 73 -18.15 -4.89 -5.09
CA PHE A 73 -19.45 -4.37 -5.52
C PHE A 73 -19.29 -3.12 -6.40
N CYS A 74 -19.80 -3.18 -7.61
CA CYS A 74 -19.73 -2.09 -8.59
C CYS A 74 -18.30 -1.57 -8.84
N HIS A 75 -17.32 -2.45 -8.87
CA HIS A 75 -15.90 -2.08 -9.02
C HIS A 75 -15.61 -1.25 -10.26
N GLU A 76 -16.31 -1.48 -11.39
CA GLU A 76 -16.16 -0.66 -12.60
C GLU A 76 -16.53 0.81 -12.37
N HIS A 77 -17.52 1.09 -11.52
CA HIS A 77 -17.84 2.46 -11.13
C HIS A 77 -16.67 3.06 -10.35
N THR A 78 -16.13 2.34 -9.38
CA THR A 78 -14.98 2.80 -8.58
C THR A 78 -13.75 3.05 -9.45
N VAL A 79 -13.47 2.17 -10.41
CA VAL A 79 -12.38 2.35 -11.39
C VAL A 79 -12.55 3.66 -12.16
N ARG A 80 -13.75 3.92 -12.70
CA ARG A 80 -14.03 5.19 -13.41
C ARG A 80 -13.84 6.42 -12.52
N VAL A 81 -14.24 6.34 -11.25
CA VAL A 81 -14.03 7.44 -10.29
C VAL A 81 -12.54 7.68 -10.06
N LEU A 82 -11.78 6.63 -9.84
CA LEU A 82 -10.32 6.72 -9.62
C LEU A 82 -9.62 7.36 -10.83
N GLU A 83 -9.89 6.89 -12.04
CA GLU A 83 -9.27 7.42 -13.27
C GLU A 83 -9.63 8.89 -13.56
N ASN A 84 -10.72 9.38 -12.98
CA ASN A 84 -11.17 10.77 -13.14
C ASN A 84 -10.79 11.69 -11.98
N LEU A 85 -9.99 11.23 -11.01
CA LEU A 85 -9.46 12.11 -9.97
C LEU A 85 -8.65 13.26 -10.60
N PRO A 86 -8.91 14.52 -10.20
CA PRO A 86 -8.32 15.69 -10.87
C PRO A 86 -6.78 15.65 -10.96
N SER A 87 -6.13 15.07 -9.94
CA SER A 87 -4.67 15.00 -9.86
C SER A 87 -4.02 13.99 -10.82
N ILE A 88 -4.78 13.03 -11.34
CA ILE A 88 -4.23 11.93 -12.17
C ILE A 88 -4.98 11.72 -13.49
N LYS A 89 -6.06 12.47 -13.72
CA LYS A 89 -6.88 12.33 -14.93
C LYS A 89 -6.05 12.44 -16.20
N GLY A 90 -6.13 11.40 -17.03
CA GLY A 90 -5.41 11.32 -18.31
C GLY A 90 -3.92 10.90 -18.20
N SER A 91 -3.38 10.78 -16.98
CA SER A 91 -1.99 10.34 -16.76
C SER A 91 -1.86 8.92 -16.21
N CYS A 92 -2.95 8.36 -15.72
CA CYS A 92 -2.97 7.01 -15.15
C CYS A 92 -4.12 6.19 -15.72
N LYS A 93 -3.91 4.88 -15.80
CA LYS A 93 -4.93 3.89 -16.13
C LYS A 93 -5.03 2.89 -14.97
N ALA A 94 -6.24 2.69 -14.47
CA ALA A 94 -6.49 1.66 -13.48
C ALA A 94 -6.62 0.28 -14.15
N VAL A 95 -5.99 -0.72 -13.54
CA VAL A 95 -6.02 -2.11 -14.01
C VAL A 95 -6.39 -3.01 -12.84
N LEU A 96 -7.33 -3.90 -13.03
CA LEU A 96 -7.64 -4.89 -12.00
C LEU A 96 -6.49 -5.90 -11.90
N ARG A 97 -5.97 -6.10 -10.70
CA ARG A 97 -5.03 -7.17 -10.45
C ARG A 97 -5.80 -8.49 -10.41
N MET A 98 -5.48 -9.38 -11.36
CA MET A 98 -6.00 -10.75 -11.33
C MET A 98 -5.28 -11.48 -10.21
N GLY A 99 -5.96 -11.67 -9.09
CA GLY A 99 -5.43 -12.44 -7.97
C GLY A 99 -5.36 -13.92 -8.32
N SER A 100 -4.28 -14.59 -7.97
CA SER A 100 -4.36 -16.01 -7.68
C SER A 100 -5.35 -16.14 -6.53
N SER A 101 -6.43 -16.87 -6.72
CA SER A 101 -7.37 -17.19 -5.66
C SER A 101 -6.58 -17.82 -4.52
N SER A 102 -6.35 -17.07 -3.44
CA SER A 102 -5.97 -17.66 -2.18
C SER A 102 -7.19 -18.43 -1.69
N THR A 103 -7.26 -19.68 -2.03
CA THR A 103 -8.09 -20.64 -1.30
C THR A 103 -7.61 -20.61 0.15
N ASN A 104 -8.47 -20.21 1.02
CA ASN A 104 -8.31 -20.30 2.48
C ASN A 104 -7.85 -21.68 2.93
#